data_2e7833bcfc1de6608ff38adab344d177
#
_entry.id   2e7833bcfc1de6608ff38adab344d177
#
_cell.length_a   1.000
_cell.length_b   1.000
_cell.length_c   1.000
_cell.angle_alpha   90.00
_cell.angle_beta   90.00
_cell.angle_gamma   90.00
#
_symmetry.space_group_name_H-M   'P 1'
#
loop_
_entity.id
_entity.type
_entity.pdbx_description
1 polymer ?
#
loop_
_entity_poly.entity_id
_entity_poly.type
_entity_poly.pdbx_seq_one_letter_code
_entity_poly.pdbx_strand_id
1 'polypeptide(L)'
;SRGSEMCIRDRFNIYTDADEQMIKDFRTEAKLSPSTPDKQIFENLELFTENGTAKNGAAMFFGKQPERKFPHAITRCVLFKGTNKVYIIDDKTFGGSLYQQYLQAIAWLESKLQVAYKIEGTGPREEIWEIPLTVFKEAIINALSHRDYYEQGASIMIEMFDDRVEISNPGGLLPVVAKDFGHKSMTRNPLIFSLFTRMHLVERVASGIPRMQEAMREANLPEPEFHTEGMFTAVFKRQISNSANYDTVNGIVNDIVNDTINENEQAILNLLVTTPGLNASEISKHINKSLRTTMRYIKILQDKGLIEFKGAPKTGGYY
;
A
#
# COMPACT_ATOMS: atom_id res chain seq x y z
N SER A 1 -8.99 30.16 17.67
CA SER A 1 -10.35 29.70 17.49
C SER A 1 -10.81 29.91 16.05
N ARG A 2 -10.53 28.98 15.16
CA ARG A 2 -11.20 28.81 13.87
C ARG A 2 -11.85 27.42 13.89
N GLY A 3 -12.82 27.27 14.78
CA GLY A 3 -13.68 26.12 14.83
C GLY A 3 -15.03 26.52 14.25
N SER A 4 -15.39 25.83 13.18
CA SER A 4 -16.76 25.43 12.89
C SER A 4 -17.81 26.52 12.67
N GLU A 5 -18.05 26.79 11.43
CA GLU A 5 -19.43 26.89 10.98
C GLU A 5 -19.74 25.68 10.08
N MET A 6 -19.90 24.53 10.70
CA MET A 6 -20.47 23.39 10.02
C MET A 6 -21.96 23.46 10.21
N CYS A 7 -22.68 23.71 9.11
CA CYS A 7 -24.14 23.81 9.08
C CYS A 7 -24.80 22.72 9.90
N ILE A 8 -25.78 23.11 10.73
CA ILE A 8 -26.59 22.27 11.63
C ILE A 8 -27.31 21.10 10.89
N ARG A 9 -27.32 21.08 9.56
CA ARG A 9 -27.98 20.06 8.73
C ARG A 9 -27.22 18.75 8.56
N ASP A 10 -25.94 18.64 8.92
CA ASP A 10 -25.10 17.46 8.63
C ASP A 10 -24.55 16.77 9.88
N ARG A 11 -25.35 16.71 10.95
CA ARG A 11 -24.95 15.94 12.13
C ARG A 11 -25.14 14.46 11.86
N PHE A 12 -24.05 13.69 11.91
CA PHE A 12 -24.10 12.23 11.88
C PHE A 12 -24.92 11.72 13.07
N ASN A 13 -25.95 10.95 12.77
CA ASN A 13 -26.74 10.24 13.77
C ASN A 13 -26.41 8.75 13.68
N ILE A 14 -25.72 8.20 14.68
CA ILE A 14 -25.27 6.83 14.66
C ILE A 14 -26.42 5.81 14.54
N TYR A 15 -27.62 6.14 14.97
CA TYR A 15 -28.78 5.24 14.91
C TYR A 15 -29.42 5.15 13.52
N THR A 16 -29.19 6.13 12.66
CA THR A 16 -29.77 6.18 11.29
C THR A 16 -28.74 6.12 10.18
N ASP A 17 -27.55 6.65 10.44
CA ASP A 17 -26.51 6.87 9.43
C ASP A 17 -25.37 5.85 9.51
N ALA A 18 -25.36 5.04 10.59
CA ALA A 18 -24.38 3.95 10.69
C ALA A 18 -24.67 2.83 9.69
N ASP A 19 -23.61 2.17 9.26
CA ASP A 19 -23.68 0.95 8.47
C ASP A 19 -24.03 -0.22 9.38
N GLU A 20 -25.18 -0.86 9.11
CA GLU A 20 -25.67 -1.99 9.89
C GLU A 20 -24.70 -3.20 9.81
N GLN A 21 -24.04 -3.38 8.65
CA GLN A 21 -23.06 -4.45 8.51
C GLN A 21 -21.82 -4.15 9.37
N MET A 22 -21.37 -2.90 9.40
CA MET A 22 -20.24 -2.49 10.26
C MET A 22 -20.56 -2.72 11.75
N ILE A 23 -21.78 -2.46 12.19
CA ILE A 23 -22.19 -2.72 13.58
C ILE A 23 -22.13 -4.24 13.87
N LYS A 24 -22.61 -5.08 12.94
CA LYS A 24 -22.54 -6.54 13.06
C LYS A 24 -21.10 -7.06 13.11
N ASP A 25 -20.26 -6.55 12.21
CA ASP A 25 -18.83 -6.91 12.14
C ASP A 25 -18.14 -6.50 13.45
N PHE A 26 -18.39 -5.29 13.95
CA PHE A 26 -17.84 -4.85 15.22
C PHE A 26 -18.27 -5.75 16.38
N ARG A 27 -19.55 -6.13 16.45
CA ARG A 27 -20.05 -7.06 17.47
C ARG A 27 -19.34 -8.39 17.43
N THR A 28 -19.14 -8.93 16.24
CA THR A 28 -18.50 -10.22 16.01
C THR A 28 -17.04 -10.19 16.44
N GLU A 29 -16.28 -9.22 15.93
CA GLU A 29 -14.86 -9.09 16.22
C GLU A 29 -14.59 -8.72 17.69
N ALA A 30 -15.41 -7.86 18.28
CA ALA A 30 -15.34 -7.50 19.69
C ALA A 30 -15.92 -8.56 20.62
N LYS A 31 -16.42 -9.70 20.10
CA LYS A 31 -17.01 -10.81 20.85
C LYS A 31 -18.11 -10.36 21.82
N LEU A 32 -18.95 -9.42 21.39
CA LEU A 32 -20.03 -8.89 22.21
C LEU A 32 -21.24 -9.83 22.23
N SER A 33 -21.94 -9.86 23.37
CA SER A 33 -23.16 -10.65 23.48
C SER A 33 -24.22 -10.17 22.48
N PRO A 34 -24.88 -11.07 21.73
CA PRO A 34 -25.98 -10.70 20.83
C PRO A 34 -27.15 -9.97 21.53
N SER A 35 -27.33 -10.19 22.83
CA SER A 35 -28.39 -9.57 23.62
C SER A 35 -28.10 -8.14 24.06
N THR A 36 -26.88 -7.65 23.92
CA THR A 36 -26.53 -6.28 24.32
C THR A 36 -27.13 -5.27 23.34
N PRO A 37 -27.97 -4.32 23.77
CA PRO A 37 -28.53 -3.30 22.89
C PRO A 37 -27.46 -2.40 22.27
N ASP A 38 -27.63 -1.96 21.01
CA ASP A 38 -26.70 -1.06 20.32
C ASP A 38 -26.47 0.24 21.11
N LYS A 39 -27.52 0.80 21.70
CA LYS A 39 -27.43 1.98 22.55
C LYS A 39 -26.41 1.80 23.67
N GLN A 40 -26.46 0.69 24.39
CA GLN A 40 -25.53 0.38 25.47
C GLN A 40 -24.10 0.19 24.96
N ILE A 41 -23.94 -0.43 23.78
CA ILE A 41 -22.62 -0.58 23.14
C ILE A 41 -22.05 0.80 22.84
N PHE A 42 -22.80 1.68 22.19
CA PHE A 42 -22.34 2.99 21.78
C PHE A 42 -22.02 3.90 22.98
N GLU A 43 -22.80 3.80 24.06
CA GLU A 43 -22.51 4.50 25.32
C GLU A 43 -21.22 3.99 25.96
N ASN A 44 -21.06 2.67 26.07
CA ASN A 44 -19.84 2.03 26.62
C ASN A 44 -18.58 2.31 25.81
N LEU A 45 -18.72 2.56 24.53
CA LEU A 45 -17.62 2.94 23.62
C LEU A 45 -17.35 4.45 23.64
N GLU A 46 -18.10 5.22 24.42
CA GLU A 46 -17.97 6.68 24.55
C GLU A 46 -18.04 7.40 23.19
N LEU A 47 -18.96 6.96 22.31
CA LEU A 47 -19.07 7.50 20.96
C LEU A 47 -19.67 8.90 20.90
N PHE A 48 -20.20 9.41 21.99
CA PHE A 48 -20.88 10.70 22.08
C PHE A 48 -20.06 11.73 22.83
N THR A 49 -20.27 12.99 22.48
CA THR A 49 -19.81 14.14 23.25
C THR A 49 -20.75 14.35 24.45
N GLU A 50 -20.37 15.21 25.39
CA GLU A 50 -21.23 15.59 26.55
C GLU A 50 -22.60 16.12 26.14
N ASN A 51 -22.70 16.72 24.94
CA ASN A 51 -23.96 17.23 24.38
C ASN A 51 -24.75 16.16 23.61
N GLY A 52 -24.41 14.89 23.71
CA GLY A 52 -25.09 13.78 23.03
C GLY A 52 -24.88 13.71 21.52
N THR A 53 -23.95 14.48 20.96
CA THR A 53 -23.61 14.43 19.53
C THR A 53 -22.56 13.35 19.28
N ALA A 54 -22.70 12.55 18.22
CA ALA A 54 -21.71 11.55 17.87
C ALA A 54 -20.36 12.22 17.52
N LYS A 55 -19.27 11.66 18.06
CA LYS A 55 -17.91 12.10 17.78
C LYS A 55 -17.53 11.81 16.31
N ASN A 56 -16.66 12.62 15.71
CA ASN A 56 -16.19 12.42 14.33
C ASN A 56 -15.57 11.04 14.14
N GLY A 57 -14.83 10.52 15.13
CA GLY A 57 -14.29 9.16 15.08
C GLY A 57 -15.37 8.08 14.99
N ALA A 58 -16.53 8.26 15.65
CA ALA A 58 -17.66 7.36 15.53
C ALA A 58 -18.27 7.40 14.12
N ALA A 59 -18.38 8.60 13.52
CA ALA A 59 -18.87 8.77 12.15
C ALA A 59 -17.93 8.11 11.11
N MET A 60 -16.63 8.27 11.27
CA MET A 60 -15.64 7.63 10.40
C MET A 60 -15.59 6.11 10.54
N PHE A 61 -15.83 5.59 11.74
CA PHE A 61 -15.73 4.16 12.03
C PHE A 61 -17.02 3.40 11.70
N PHE A 62 -18.19 3.98 11.94
CA PHE A 62 -19.49 3.31 11.78
C PHE A 62 -20.35 3.85 10.63
N GLY A 63 -20.01 4.99 10.03
CA GLY A 63 -20.81 5.59 8.97
C GLY A 63 -20.78 4.80 7.67
N LYS A 64 -21.92 4.84 6.91
CA LYS A 64 -22.03 4.20 5.58
C LYS A 64 -21.07 4.80 4.56
N GLN A 65 -20.94 6.12 4.56
CA GLN A 65 -20.12 6.87 3.59
C GLN A 65 -19.46 8.06 4.30
N PRO A 66 -18.50 7.80 5.21
CA PRO A 66 -17.86 8.86 5.98
C PRO A 66 -17.07 9.84 5.11
N GLU A 67 -16.61 9.42 3.93
CA GLU A 67 -15.89 10.25 2.95
C GLU A 67 -16.76 11.40 2.41
N ARG A 68 -18.07 11.34 2.48
CA ARG A 68 -18.93 12.49 2.13
C ARG A 68 -18.73 13.67 3.08
N LYS A 69 -18.41 13.38 4.34
CA LYS A 69 -18.17 14.38 5.38
C LYS A 69 -16.66 14.62 5.57
N PHE A 70 -15.86 13.58 5.38
CA PHE A 70 -14.41 13.58 5.51
C PHE A 70 -13.77 13.10 4.20
N PRO A 71 -13.79 13.92 3.11
CA PRO A 71 -13.39 13.47 1.78
C PRO A 71 -11.96 12.91 1.68
N HIS A 72 -11.09 13.31 2.61
CA HIS A 72 -9.71 12.87 2.66
C HIS A 72 -9.47 11.68 3.61
N ALA A 73 -10.51 11.22 4.33
CA ALA A 73 -10.45 10.04 5.19
C ALA A 73 -10.63 8.77 4.36
N ILE A 74 -9.79 8.60 3.37
CA ILE A 74 -9.75 7.48 2.43
C ILE A 74 -8.36 6.86 2.41
N THR A 75 -8.26 5.62 1.94
CA THR A 75 -7.00 4.92 1.72
C THR A 75 -6.82 4.66 0.23
N ARG A 76 -5.71 5.08 -0.35
CA ARG A 76 -5.36 4.85 -1.75
C ARG A 76 -4.22 3.84 -1.84
N CYS A 77 -4.37 2.85 -2.69
CA CYS A 77 -3.40 1.80 -2.94
C CYS A 77 -2.94 1.88 -4.39
N VAL A 78 -1.63 2.00 -4.60
CA VAL A 78 -1.05 2.16 -5.94
C VAL A 78 0.06 1.14 -6.14
N LEU A 79 -0.02 0.37 -7.23
CA LEU A 79 1.05 -0.52 -7.67
C LEU A 79 1.81 0.15 -8.80
N PHE A 80 3.11 0.33 -8.60
CA PHE A 80 4.03 0.86 -9.59
C PHE A 80 4.84 -0.26 -10.24
N LYS A 81 5.25 -0.06 -11.48
CA LYS A 81 6.26 -0.87 -12.14
C LYS A 81 7.63 -0.26 -11.89
N GLY A 82 8.57 -1.08 -11.49
CA GLY A 82 9.93 -0.64 -11.14
C GLY A 82 10.00 -0.04 -9.74
N THR A 83 11.02 0.76 -9.50
CA THR A 83 11.32 1.34 -8.18
C THR A 83 10.93 2.83 -8.07
N ASN A 84 10.34 3.39 -9.12
CA ASN A 84 9.99 4.81 -9.23
C ASN A 84 8.49 4.99 -9.54
N LYS A 85 7.94 6.16 -9.18
CA LYS A 85 6.53 6.53 -9.38
C LYS A 85 6.23 6.99 -10.83
N VAL A 86 6.75 6.27 -11.84
CA VAL A 86 6.60 6.66 -13.25
C VAL A 86 5.46 5.88 -13.93
N TYR A 87 5.41 4.56 -13.71
CA TYR A 87 4.42 3.71 -14.35
C TYR A 87 3.50 3.08 -13.31
N ILE A 88 2.20 3.38 -13.41
CA ILE A 88 1.16 2.84 -12.54
C ILE A 88 0.57 1.60 -13.23
N ILE A 89 0.56 0.46 -12.50
CA ILE A 89 -0.05 -0.79 -12.95
C ILE A 89 -1.49 -0.90 -12.42
N ASP A 90 -1.70 -0.50 -11.15
CA ASP A 90 -3.00 -0.53 -10.50
C ASP A 90 -3.14 0.67 -9.56
N ASP A 91 -4.34 1.24 -9.47
CA ASP A 91 -4.67 2.39 -8.63
C ASP A 91 -6.09 2.23 -8.10
N LYS A 92 -6.21 2.05 -6.80
CA LYS A 92 -7.48 1.84 -6.11
C LYS A 92 -7.63 2.82 -4.96
N THR A 93 -8.81 3.39 -4.85
CA THR A 93 -9.18 4.24 -3.72
C THR A 93 -10.29 3.56 -2.93
N PHE A 94 -10.08 3.39 -1.64
CA PHE A 94 -11.00 2.76 -0.72
C PHE A 94 -11.59 3.81 0.23
N GLY A 95 -12.90 3.93 0.18
CA GLY A 95 -13.73 4.72 1.08
C GLY A 95 -14.49 3.81 2.05
N GLY A 96 -15.60 4.32 2.59
CA GLY A 96 -16.39 3.62 3.59
C GLY A 96 -15.81 3.73 5.00
N SER A 97 -16.28 2.91 5.92
CA SER A 97 -15.80 2.91 7.31
C SER A 97 -14.29 2.63 7.38
N LEU A 98 -13.62 3.09 8.43
CA LEU A 98 -12.18 2.85 8.59
C LEU A 98 -11.85 1.36 8.66
N TYR A 99 -12.76 0.54 9.20
CA TYR A 99 -12.59 -0.91 9.20
C TYR A 99 -12.72 -1.50 7.79
N GLN A 100 -13.66 -1.04 6.97
CA GLN A 100 -13.77 -1.45 5.57
C GLN A 100 -12.53 -1.06 4.77
N GLN A 101 -12.00 0.15 4.97
CA GLN A 101 -10.75 0.58 4.34
C GLN A 101 -9.57 -0.33 4.74
N TYR A 102 -9.48 -0.71 6.02
CA TYR A 102 -8.49 -1.68 6.50
C TYR A 102 -8.61 -3.02 5.78
N LEU A 103 -9.81 -3.61 5.73
CA LEU A 103 -10.03 -4.90 5.08
C LEU A 103 -9.71 -4.87 3.58
N GLN A 104 -10.16 -3.80 2.88
CA GLN A 104 -9.92 -3.64 1.45
C GLN A 104 -8.44 -3.42 1.13
N ALA A 105 -7.72 -2.68 1.97
CA ALA A 105 -6.28 -2.47 1.81
C ALA A 105 -5.49 -3.77 2.02
N ILE A 106 -5.84 -4.58 3.03
CA ILE A 106 -5.23 -5.90 3.25
C ILE A 106 -5.53 -6.83 2.07
N ALA A 107 -6.78 -6.94 1.64
CA ALA A 107 -7.15 -7.78 0.49
C ALA A 107 -6.44 -7.34 -0.80
N TRP A 108 -6.25 -6.03 -1.00
CA TRP A 108 -5.49 -5.51 -2.13
C TRP A 108 -4.01 -5.93 -2.05
N LEU A 109 -3.37 -5.80 -0.89
CA LEU A 109 -1.99 -6.24 -0.69
C LEU A 109 -1.85 -7.75 -0.92
N GLU A 110 -2.74 -8.56 -0.35
CA GLU A 110 -2.77 -10.02 -0.55
C GLU A 110 -2.88 -10.39 -2.04
N SER A 111 -3.64 -9.62 -2.83
CA SER A 111 -3.78 -9.86 -4.26
C SER A 111 -2.54 -9.53 -5.10
N LYS A 112 -1.57 -8.80 -4.54
CA LYS A 112 -0.37 -8.31 -5.25
C LYS A 112 0.93 -8.93 -4.72
N LEU A 113 0.94 -9.38 -3.46
CA LEU A 113 2.09 -10.01 -2.83
C LEU A 113 2.28 -11.43 -3.34
N GLN A 114 3.54 -11.85 -3.42
CA GLN A 114 3.87 -13.24 -3.74
C GLN A 114 3.69 -14.13 -2.51
N VAL A 115 3.17 -15.32 -2.73
CA VAL A 115 3.02 -16.35 -1.71
C VAL A 115 3.68 -17.64 -2.20
N ALA A 116 4.57 -18.20 -1.38
CA ALA A 116 5.10 -19.54 -1.56
C ALA A 116 4.36 -20.53 -0.66
N TYR A 117 4.28 -21.78 -1.07
CA TYR A 117 3.65 -22.83 -0.28
C TYR A 117 4.71 -23.82 0.18
N LYS A 118 4.86 -23.95 1.51
CA LYS A 118 5.68 -24.99 2.10
C LYS A 118 4.84 -26.23 2.37
N ILE A 119 5.29 -27.38 1.88
CA ILE A 119 4.63 -28.67 2.08
C ILE A 119 5.54 -29.51 2.97
N GLU A 120 5.16 -29.69 4.22
CA GLU A 120 5.85 -30.58 5.16
C GLU A 120 4.94 -31.74 5.55
N GLY A 121 5.32 -32.95 5.15
CA GLY A 121 4.56 -34.17 5.49
C GLY A 121 3.16 -34.23 4.86
N THR A 122 2.17 -34.72 5.62
CA THR A 122 0.76 -34.89 5.22
C THR A 122 -0.14 -33.76 5.74
N GLY A 123 0.41 -32.72 6.32
CA GLY A 123 -0.33 -31.57 6.89
C GLY A 123 -0.84 -30.59 5.82
N PRO A 124 -1.66 -29.61 6.22
CA PRO A 124 -2.06 -28.52 5.34
C PRO A 124 -0.83 -27.72 4.88
N ARG A 125 -0.90 -27.17 3.67
CA ARG A 125 0.17 -26.30 3.14
C ARG A 125 0.30 -25.06 4.00
N GLU A 126 1.52 -24.70 4.34
CA GLU A 126 1.84 -23.44 5.00
C GLU A 126 2.07 -22.34 3.94
N GLU A 127 1.37 -21.22 4.07
CA GLU A 127 1.56 -20.06 3.20
C GLU A 127 2.70 -19.20 3.73
N ILE A 128 3.72 -19.01 2.91
CA ILE A 128 4.86 -18.14 3.20
C ILE A 128 4.76 -16.92 2.31
N TRP A 129 4.31 -15.83 2.89
CA TRP A 129 4.21 -14.54 2.22
C TRP A 129 5.59 -13.90 2.07
N GLU A 130 5.85 -13.25 0.92
CA GLU A 130 7.12 -12.52 0.68
C GLU A 130 7.39 -11.44 1.74
N ILE A 131 6.35 -10.85 2.31
CA ILE A 131 6.38 -10.03 3.52
C ILE A 131 5.23 -10.52 4.40
N PRO A 132 5.45 -10.77 5.70
CA PRO A 132 4.39 -11.25 6.59
C PRO A 132 3.21 -10.29 6.64
N LEU A 133 1.99 -10.79 6.41
CA LEU A 133 0.77 -9.96 6.41
C LEU A 133 0.52 -9.26 7.75
N THR A 134 1.01 -9.82 8.85
CA THR A 134 0.92 -9.23 10.18
C THR A 134 1.58 -7.85 10.26
N VAL A 135 2.65 -7.64 9.50
CA VAL A 135 3.34 -6.36 9.38
C VAL A 135 2.44 -5.29 8.77
N PHE A 136 1.75 -5.63 7.69
CA PHE A 136 0.83 -4.70 7.02
C PHE A 136 -0.43 -4.44 7.83
N LYS A 137 -0.97 -5.46 8.50
CA LYS A 137 -2.11 -5.31 9.42
C LYS A 137 -1.81 -4.28 10.50
N GLU A 138 -0.66 -4.39 11.13
CA GLU A 138 -0.20 -3.43 12.15
C GLU A 138 0.02 -2.04 11.55
N ALA A 139 0.73 -1.94 10.41
CA ALA A 139 1.09 -0.67 9.80
C ALA A 139 -0.15 0.11 9.31
N ILE A 140 -1.16 -0.56 8.74
CA ILE A 140 -2.39 0.09 8.26
C ILE A 140 -3.23 0.59 9.44
N ILE A 141 -3.39 -0.20 10.50
CA ILE A 141 -4.11 0.24 11.70
C ILE A 141 -3.39 1.43 12.34
N ASN A 142 -2.07 1.40 12.39
CA ASN A 142 -1.28 2.53 12.86
C ASN A 142 -1.50 3.76 11.98
N ALA A 143 -1.49 3.62 10.66
CA ALA A 143 -1.78 4.72 9.75
C ALA A 143 -3.16 5.31 9.98
N LEU A 144 -4.22 4.49 10.09
CA LEU A 144 -5.59 4.91 10.37
C LEU A 144 -5.74 5.58 11.74
N SER A 145 -5.03 5.07 12.76
CA SER A 145 -5.13 5.58 14.14
C SER A 145 -4.29 6.85 14.38
N HIS A 146 -3.22 7.04 13.61
CA HIS A 146 -2.30 8.17 13.79
C HIS A 146 -2.43 9.27 12.74
N ARG A 147 -3.23 9.05 11.68
CA ARG A 147 -3.50 10.06 10.65
C ARG A 147 -4.03 11.34 11.29
N ASP A 148 -3.54 12.48 10.78
CA ASP A 148 -4.16 13.77 11.07
C ASP A 148 -5.39 13.96 10.17
N TYR A 149 -6.59 13.78 10.74
CA TYR A 149 -7.85 13.90 10.00
C TYR A 149 -8.28 15.35 9.75
N TYR A 150 -7.57 16.34 10.30
CA TYR A 150 -7.75 17.76 9.95
C TYR A 150 -6.91 18.15 8.73
N GLU A 151 -5.89 17.36 8.40
CA GLU A 151 -5.11 17.56 7.18
C GLU A 151 -5.90 17.11 5.95
N GLN A 152 -6.22 18.08 5.08
CA GLN A 152 -7.07 17.86 3.90
C GLN A 152 -6.28 17.70 2.60
N GLY A 153 -4.98 17.96 2.62
CA GLY A 153 -4.13 17.92 1.43
C GLY A 153 -3.69 16.51 0.99
N ALA A 154 -3.86 15.49 1.85
CA ALA A 154 -3.40 14.14 1.56
C ALA A 154 -4.28 13.06 2.22
N SER A 155 -4.23 11.84 1.69
CA SER A 155 -4.87 10.64 2.22
C SER A 155 -3.81 9.64 2.69
N ILE A 156 -4.25 8.53 3.29
CA ILE A 156 -3.36 7.39 3.52
C ILE A 156 -3.02 6.79 2.16
N MET A 157 -1.71 6.55 1.95
CA MET A 157 -1.18 5.97 0.72
C MET A 157 -0.50 4.64 1.04
N ILE A 158 -0.84 3.60 0.28
CA ILE A 158 -0.14 2.32 0.24
C ILE A 158 0.43 2.20 -1.16
N GLU A 159 1.74 2.28 -1.27
CA GLU A 159 2.45 2.31 -2.54
C GLU A 159 3.36 1.09 -2.64
N MET A 160 3.10 0.23 -3.60
CA MET A 160 3.88 -0.97 -3.83
C MET A 160 4.77 -0.79 -5.06
N PHE A 161 6.05 -1.08 -4.89
CA PHE A 161 7.10 -1.07 -5.92
C PHE A 161 7.67 -2.49 -6.09
N ASP A 162 8.54 -2.68 -7.05
CA ASP A 162 9.20 -3.98 -7.25
C ASP A 162 10.09 -4.36 -6.05
N ASP A 163 10.69 -3.37 -5.37
CA ASP A 163 11.67 -3.56 -4.29
C ASP A 163 11.12 -3.29 -2.88
N ARG A 164 9.94 -2.70 -2.73
CA ARG A 164 9.40 -2.29 -1.42
C ARG A 164 7.91 -2.02 -1.45
N VAL A 165 7.33 -1.93 -0.25
CA VAL A 165 6.00 -1.37 0.01
C VAL A 165 6.15 -0.19 0.96
N GLU A 166 5.54 0.95 0.64
CA GLU A 166 5.49 2.14 1.47
C GLU A 166 4.08 2.37 1.98
N ILE A 167 3.92 2.63 3.27
CA ILE A 167 2.65 3.03 3.87
C ILE A 167 2.84 4.40 4.50
N SER A 168 2.17 5.41 3.93
CA SER A 168 2.30 6.81 4.34
C SER A 168 0.98 7.35 4.86
N ASN A 169 1.04 8.14 5.93
CA ASN A 169 -0.13 8.86 6.43
C ASN A 169 0.19 10.32 6.75
N PRO A 170 -0.77 11.24 6.53
CA PRO A 170 -0.64 12.65 6.91
C PRO A 170 -0.53 12.81 8.42
N GLY A 171 0.32 13.76 8.82
CA GLY A 171 0.63 14.03 10.20
C GLY A 171 1.89 13.29 10.65
N GLY A 172 2.96 14.04 10.91
CA GLY A 172 4.22 13.53 11.46
C GLY A 172 4.07 13.02 12.88
N LEU A 173 5.16 12.58 13.49
CA LEU A 173 5.18 12.16 14.89
C LEU A 173 4.76 13.29 15.82
N LEU A 174 4.00 12.94 16.84
CA LEU A 174 3.74 13.88 17.94
C LEU A 174 5.07 14.20 18.64
N PRO A 175 5.37 15.47 18.99
CA PRO A 175 6.66 15.86 19.57
C PRO A 175 7.07 15.07 20.82
N VAL A 176 6.09 14.62 21.59
CA VAL A 176 6.30 13.80 22.80
C VAL A 176 6.88 12.43 22.47
N VAL A 177 6.51 11.86 21.31
CA VAL A 177 6.93 10.51 20.88
C VAL A 177 8.20 10.57 20.03
N ALA A 178 8.45 11.69 19.36
CA ALA A 178 9.59 11.83 18.44
C ALA A 178 10.96 11.55 19.09
N LYS A 179 11.10 11.85 20.39
CA LYS A 179 12.36 11.62 21.13
C LYS A 179 12.57 10.15 21.52
N ASP A 180 11.50 9.39 21.70
CA ASP A 180 11.52 7.99 22.16
C ASP A 180 10.76 7.09 21.15
N PHE A 181 10.93 7.37 19.85
CA PHE A 181 10.26 6.64 18.78
C PHE A 181 10.55 5.12 18.88
N GLY A 182 9.50 4.32 18.74
CA GLY A 182 9.59 2.87 18.88
C GLY A 182 9.48 2.34 20.31
N HIS A 183 9.70 3.18 21.34
CA HIS A 183 9.63 2.79 22.75
C HIS A 183 8.43 3.38 23.49
N LYS A 184 7.93 4.51 23.04
CA LYS A 184 6.71 5.14 23.56
C LYS A 184 5.68 5.31 22.47
N SER A 185 4.42 5.11 22.82
CA SER A 185 3.28 5.29 21.92
C SER A 185 2.33 6.33 22.47
N MET A 186 1.90 7.23 21.62
CA MET A 186 0.82 8.17 21.88
C MET A 186 -0.03 8.27 20.62
N THR A 187 -1.28 7.85 20.71
CA THR A 187 -2.15 7.86 19.54
C THR A 187 -2.78 9.25 19.32
N ARG A 188 -2.82 9.70 18.07
CA ARG A 188 -3.47 10.96 17.67
C ARG A 188 -4.99 10.86 17.79
N ASN A 189 -5.56 9.71 17.50
CA ASN A 189 -7.00 9.46 17.52
C ASN A 189 -7.36 8.35 18.51
N PRO A 190 -7.42 8.64 19.82
CA PRO A 190 -7.63 7.62 20.86
C PRO A 190 -8.91 6.81 20.68
N LEU A 191 -10.01 7.45 20.24
CA LEU A 191 -11.26 6.74 19.98
C LEU A 191 -11.10 5.70 18.86
N ILE A 192 -10.53 6.07 17.71
CA ILE A 192 -10.32 5.16 16.58
C ILE A 192 -9.43 3.99 17.01
N PHE A 193 -8.33 4.27 17.68
CA PHE A 193 -7.43 3.23 18.18
C PHE A 193 -8.13 2.29 19.17
N SER A 194 -8.95 2.83 20.07
CA SER A 194 -9.70 2.03 21.05
C SER A 194 -10.70 1.10 20.37
N LEU A 195 -11.35 1.54 19.28
CA LEU A 195 -12.28 0.71 18.51
C LEU A 195 -11.55 -0.46 17.83
N PHE A 196 -10.41 -0.24 17.18
CA PHE A 196 -9.59 -1.33 16.64
C PHE A 196 -9.08 -2.29 17.73
N THR A 197 -8.72 -1.76 18.89
CA THR A 197 -8.32 -2.59 20.05
C THR A 197 -9.47 -3.45 20.55
N ARG A 198 -10.70 -2.91 20.60
CA ARG A 198 -11.90 -3.66 21.01
C ARG A 198 -12.23 -4.78 20.03
N MET A 199 -11.90 -4.60 18.75
CA MET A 199 -12.01 -5.65 17.72
C MET A 199 -10.84 -6.64 17.75
N HIS A 200 -9.95 -6.59 18.70
CA HIS A 200 -8.76 -7.45 18.83
C HIS A 200 -7.82 -7.41 17.61
N LEU A 201 -7.84 -6.33 16.84
CA LEU A 201 -7.02 -6.16 15.66
C LEU A 201 -5.64 -5.55 15.98
N VAL A 202 -5.52 -4.88 17.12
CA VAL A 202 -4.28 -4.28 17.63
C VAL A 202 -4.24 -4.37 19.15
N GLU A 203 -3.03 -4.44 19.71
CA GLU A 203 -2.82 -4.47 21.16
C GLU A 203 -2.54 -3.08 21.73
N ARG A 204 -2.92 -2.85 22.99
CA ARG A 204 -2.75 -1.55 23.68
C ARG A 204 -1.30 -1.24 24.08
N VAL A 205 -0.45 -2.25 24.15
CA VAL A 205 0.95 -2.07 24.55
C VAL A 205 1.74 -1.48 23.39
N ALA A 206 2.64 -0.55 23.64
CA ALA A 206 3.51 0.12 22.65
C ALA A 206 4.48 -0.86 21.96
N SER A 207 3.93 -1.91 21.34
CA SER A 207 4.66 -3.05 20.75
C SER A 207 4.57 -3.12 19.24
N GLY A 208 3.83 -2.22 18.59
CA GLY A 208 3.56 -2.30 17.14
C GLY A 208 4.85 -2.26 16.31
N ILE A 209 5.74 -1.28 16.55
CA ILE A 209 7.02 -1.18 15.83
C ILE A 209 7.92 -2.38 16.14
N PRO A 210 8.21 -2.73 17.42
CA PRO A 210 8.98 -3.93 17.73
C PRO A 210 8.43 -5.22 17.13
N ARG A 211 7.10 -5.39 17.07
CA ARG A 211 6.46 -6.57 16.46
C ARG A 211 6.66 -6.62 14.95
N MET A 212 6.54 -5.46 14.26
CA MET A 212 6.84 -5.40 12.83
C MET A 212 8.32 -5.73 12.56
N GLN A 213 9.24 -5.21 13.36
CA GLN A 213 10.67 -5.51 13.26
C GLN A 213 10.94 -7.01 13.48
N GLU A 214 10.34 -7.60 14.51
CA GLU A 214 10.49 -9.03 14.80
C GLU A 214 9.94 -9.91 13.67
N ALA A 215 8.72 -9.62 13.21
CA ALA A 215 8.11 -10.38 12.11
C ALA A 215 8.94 -10.31 10.81
N MET A 216 9.53 -9.15 10.50
CA MET A 216 10.44 -9.03 9.36
C MET A 216 11.73 -9.84 9.57
N ARG A 217 12.29 -9.81 10.79
CA ARG A 217 13.51 -10.58 11.14
C ARG A 217 13.26 -12.08 11.07
N GLU A 218 12.14 -12.56 11.61
CA GLU A 218 11.74 -13.97 11.52
C GLU A 218 11.57 -14.45 10.08
N ALA A 219 11.11 -13.55 9.19
CA ALA A 219 11.01 -13.80 7.74
C ALA A 219 12.35 -13.66 7.00
N ASN A 220 13.47 -13.40 7.69
CA ASN A 220 14.78 -13.09 7.11
C ASN A 220 14.76 -11.89 6.14
N LEU A 221 13.94 -10.88 6.46
CA LEU A 221 13.82 -9.63 5.73
C LEU A 221 14.50 -8.48 6.49
N PRO A 222 14.94 -7.42 5.78
CA PRO A 222 15.42 -6.21 6.44
C PRO A 222 14.35 -5.61 7.36
N GLU A 223 14.78 -5.05 8.48
CA GLU A 223 13.87 -4.33 9.37
C GLU A 223 13.19 -3.16 8.64
N PRO A 224 11.96 -2.77 9.05
CA PRO A 224 11.26 -1.66 8.45
C PRO A 224 12.02 -0.34 8.65
N GLU A 225 12.06 0.49 7.62
CA GLU A 225 12.57 1.87 7.73
C GLU A 225 11.39 2.81 8.01
N PHE A 226 11.62 3.84 8.83
CA PHE A 226 10.58 4.82 9.19
C PHE A 226 11.06 6.24 8.87
N HIS A 227 10.33 6.93 8.00
CA HIS A 227 10.53 8.34 7.72
C HIS A 227 9.52 9.15 8.52
N THR A 228 9.99 10.08 9.33
CA THR A 228 9.17 10.80 10.30
C THR A 228 9.06 12.30 10.01
N GLU A 229 9.79 12.79 9.02
CA GLU A 229 9.75 14.20 8.58
C GLU A 229 8.60 14.40 7.58
N GLY A 230 7.73 15.36 7.85
CA GLY A 230 6.53 15.62 7.03
C GLY A 230 5.45 14.58 7.23
N MET A 231 5.19 13.76 6.23
CA MET A 231 4.31 12.59 6.34
C MET A 231 5.05 11.44 7.02
N PHE A 232 4.38 10.75 7.93
CA PHE A 232 4.94 9.50 8.47
C PHE A 232 4.88 8.41 7.40
N THR A 233 6.00 7.77 7.10
CA THR A 233 6.08 6.67 6.14
C THR A 233 6.82 5.48 6.72
N ALA A 234 6.19 4.31 6.68
CA ALA A 234 6.81 3.03 6.96
C ALA A 234 7.17 2.33 5.64
N VAL A 235 8.42 1.88 5.51
CA VAL A 235 8.96 1.24 4.32
C VAL A 235 9.35 -0.19 4.62
N PHE A 236 8.79 -1.12 3.87
CA PHE A 236 9.03 -2.55 3.99
C PHE A 236 9.71 -3.05 2.72
N LYS A 237 10.97 -3.48 2.81
CA LYS A 237 11.72 -4.01 1.66
C LYS A 237 11.18 -5.37 1.24
N ARG A 238 11.04 -5.56 -0.07
CA ARG A 238 10.72 -6.84 -0.69
C ARG A 238 12.02 -7.55 -1.06
N GLN A 239 12.03 -8.87 -1.00
CA GLN A 239 13.09 -9.61 -1.67
C GLN A 239 12.86 -9.48 -3.17
N ILE A 240 13.81 -8.86 -3.87
CA ILE A 240 13.84 -8.91 -5.33
C ILE A 240 14.16 -10.38 -5.66
N SER A 241 13.15 -11.18 -5.95
CA SER A 241 13.39 -12.46 -6.56
C SER A 241 14.02 -12.17 -7.92
N ASN A 242 15.31 -12.40 -8.02
CA ASN A 242 15.95 -12.56 -9.31
C ASN A 242 15.21 -13.70 -10.01
N SER A 243 14.24 -13.35 -10.82
CA SER A 243 13.33 -14.25 -11.52
C SER A 243 14.07 -14.98 -12.65
N ALA A 244 15.13 -15.72 -12.31
CA ALA A 244 15.78 -16.64 -13.23
C ALA A 244 15.18 -18.06 -13.20
N ASN A 245 14.22 -18.39 -12.33
CA ASN A 245 13.73 -19.76 -12.14
C ASN A 245 12.22 -19.96 -12.02
N TYR A 246 11.37 -19.00 -12.43
CA TYR A 246 9.91 -19.18 -12.38
C TYR A 246 9.20 -19.13 -13.74
N ASP A 247 9.86 -19.67 -14.80
CA ASP A 247 9.29 -19.69 -16.16
C ASP A 247 8.26 -20.81 -16.43
N THR A 248 7.71 -21.48 -15.43
CA THR A 248 6.91 -22.69 -15.72
C THR A 248 5.43 -22.64 -15.30
N VAL A 249 4.90 -21.59 -14.67
CA VAL A 249 3.48 -21.61 -14.22
C VAL A 249 2.61 -20.45 -14.72
N ASN A 250 3.15 -19.40 -15.30
CA ASN A 250 2.37 -18.22 -15.73
C ASN A 250 2.31 -18.00 -17.26
N GLY A 251 2.28 -19.08 -18.04
CA GLY A 251 2.18 -19.00 -19.50
C GLY A 251 0.85 -18.49 -20.07
N ILE A 252 -0.12 -18.09 -19.23
CA ILE A 252 -1.47 -17.69 -19.71
C ILE A 252 -1.84 -16.22 -19.39
N VAL A 253 -1.09 -15.53 -18.53
CA VAL A 253 -1.39 -14.12 -18.17
C VAL A 253 -0.48 -13.13 -18.92
N ASN A 254 0.53 -13.58 -19.64
CA ASN A 254 1.51 -12.73 -20.32
C ASN A 254 1.11 -12.19 -21.71
N ASP A 255 -0.07 -12.56 -22.22
CA ASP A 255 -0.48 -12.12 -23.56
C ASP A 255 -1.17 -10.73 -23.62
N ILE A 256 -1.36 -10.08 -22.47
CA ILE A 256 -2.04 -8.75 -22.43
C ILE A 256 -1.11 -7.61 -21.98
N VAL A 257 0.11 -7.87 -21.52
CA VAL A 257 1.06 -6.84 -21.00
C VAL A 257 2.43 -6.92 -21.70
N ASN A 258 2.50 -7.42 -22.93
CA ASN A 258 3.75 -7.50 -23.69
C ASN A 258 4.05 -6.22 -24.48
N ASP A 259 4.14 -5.09 -23.76
CA ASP A 259 4.81 -3.88 -24.26
C ASP A 259 6.11 -3.58 -23.50
N THR A 260 6.72 -4.60 -22.93
CA THR A 260 7.92 -4.49 -22.09
C THR A 260 9.18 -4.65 -22.91
N ILE A 261 10.13 -3.73 -22.70
CA ILE A 261 11.51 -3.80 -23.19
C ILE A 261 12.19 -4.98 -22.50
N ASN A 262 12.65 -5.97 -23.25
CA ASN A 262 13.40 -7.09 -22.70
C ASN A 262 14.86 -6.68 -22.39
N GLU A 263 15.61 -7.54 -21.66
CA GLU A 263 16.99 -7.25 -21.25
C GLU A 263 17.92 -6.86 -22.41
N ASN A 264 17.74 -7.48 -23.57
CA ASN A 264 18.56 -7.18 -24.76
C ASN A 264 18.14 -5.85 -25.40
N GLU A 265 16.86 -5.52 -25.38
CA GLU A 265 16.34 -4.21 -25.80
C GLU A 265 16.82 -3.10 -24.85
N GLN A 266 16.83 -3.37 -23.55
CA GLN A 266 17.36 -2.44 -22.54
C GLN A 266 18.88 -2.25 -22.69
N ALA A 267 19.61 -3.31 -22.98
CA ALA A 267 21.05 -3.23 -23.25
C ALA A 267 21.36 -2.35 -24.48
N ILE A 268 20.53 -2.43 -25.53
CA ILE A 268 20.65 -1.56 -26.70
C ILE A 268 20.38 -0.09 -26.34
N LEU A 269 19.32 0.18 -25.57
CA LEU A 269 19.00 1.55 -25.12
C LEU A 269 20.15 2.13 -24.29
N ASN A 270 20.64 1.40 -23.31
CA ASN A 270 21.76 1.84 -22.47
C ASN A 270 23.02 2.11 -23.29
N LEU A 271 23.28 1.26 -24.28
CA LEU A 271 24.44 1.44 -25.21
C LEU A 271 24.27 2.71 -26.04
N LEU A 272 23.06 3.00 -26.56
CA LEU A 272 22.82 4.18 -27.40
C LEU A 272 22.80 5.46 -26.60
N VAL A 273 22.44 5.43 -25.29
CA VAL A 273 22.56 6.57 -24.37
C VAL A 273 24.04 6.93 -24.15
N THR A 274 24.93 5.93 -24.04
CA THR A 274 26.35 6.17 -23.80
C THR A 274 27.13 6.42 -25.11
N THR A 275 26.68 5.83 -26.20
CA THR A 275 27.36 5.90 -27.51
C THR A 275 26.30 6.02 -28.62
N PRO A 276 25.74 7.21 -28.84
CA PRO A 276 24.75 7.42 -29.88
C PRO A 276 25.37 7.36 -31.28
N GLY A 277 24.57 6.96 -32.27
CA GLY A 277 24.96 6.91 -33.65
C GLY A 277 25.59 5.58 -34.11
N LEU A 278 25.53 4.53 -33.30
CA LEU A 278 25.98 3.20 -33.70
C LEU A 278 25.06 2.58 -34.75
N ASN A 279 25.63 1.85 -35.73
CA ASN A 279 24.88 1.05 -36.67
C ASN A 279 24.54 -0.34 -36.07
N ALA A 280 23.63 -1.09 -36.74
CA ALA A 280 23.19 -2.39 -36.25
C ALA A 280 24.33 -3.43 -36.09
N SER A 281 25.38 -3.36 -36.92
CA SER A 281 26.53 -4.26 -36.83
C SER A 281 27.39 -3.96 -35.61
N GLU A 282 27.56 -2.70 -35.27
CA GLU A 282 28.29 -2.28 -34.08
C GLU A 282 27.51 -2.64 -32.82
N ILE A 283 26.21 -2.36 -32.78
CA ILE A 283 25.34 -2.75 -31.68
C ILE A 283 25.40 -4.27 -31.46
N SER A 284 25.33 -5.06 -32.53
CA SER A 284 25.36 -6.53 -32.42
C SER A 284 26.64 -7.07 -31.77
N LYS A 285 27.78 -6.43 -32.01
CA LYS A 285 29.06 -6.76 -31.37
C LYS A 285 29.05 -6.43 -29.89
N HIS A 286 28.53 -5.27 -29.52
CA HIS A 286 28.47 -4.82 -28.13
C HIS A 286 27.53 -5.68 -27.25
N ILE A 287 26.37 -6.09 -27.78
CA ILE A 287 25.41 -6.92 -27.02
C ILE A 287 25.69 -8.43 -27.19
N ASN A 288 26.75 -8.82 -27.93
CA ASN A 288 27.14 -10.19 -28.20
C ASN A 288 26.00 -11.08 -28.75
N LYS A 289 25.27 -10.55 -29.75
CA LYS A 289 24.15 -11.23 -30.43
C LYS A 289 24.36 -11.22 -31.94
N SER A 290 23.69 -12.14 -32.65
CA SER A 290 23.72 -12.14 -34.11
C SER A 290 23.10 -10.85 -34.69
N LEU A 291 23.58 -10.39 -35.84
CA LEU A 291 23.04 -9.22 -36.52
C LEU A 291 21.52 -9.33 -36.75
N ARG A 292 21.06 -10.55 -37.14
CA ARG A 292 19.63 -10.83 -37.36
C ARG A 292 18.82 -10.63 -36.09
N THR A 293 19.31 -11.08 -34.96
CA THR A 293 18.66 -10.93 -33.65
C THR A 293 18.66 -9.47 -33.21
N THR A 294 19.78 -8.78 -33.38
CA THR A 294 19.92 -7.34 -33.07
C THR A 294 18.96 -6.48 -33.90
N MET A 295 18.86 -6.75 -35.20
CA MET A 295 17.91 -6.05 -36.08
C MET A 295 16.45 -6.22 -35.66
N ARG A 296 16.09 -7.40 -35.15
CA ARG A 296 14.74 -7.62 -34.60
C ARG A 296 14.48 -6.76 -33.36
N TYR A 297 15.43 -6.67 -32.43
CA TYR A 297 15.31 -5.82 -31.25
C TYR A 297 15.27 -4.33 -31.62
N ILE A 298 16.13 -3.89 -32.52
CA ILE A 298 16.16 -2.53 -33.05
C ILE A 298 14.78 -2.17 -33.64
N LYS A 299 14.19 -3.06 -34.44
CA LYS A 299 12.88 -2.83 -35.05
C LYS A 299 11.82 -2.67 -33.99
N ILE A 300 11.78 -3.50 -32.94
CA ILE A 300 10.84 -3.39 -31.83
C ILE A 300 11.01 -2.04 -31.12
N LEU A 301 12.24 -1.60 -30.86
CA LEU A 301 12.51 -0.32 -30.22
C LEU A 301 12.12 0.88 -31.09
N GLN A 302 12.27 0.77 -32.42
CA GLN A 302 11.79 1.78 -33.37
C GLN A 302 10.26 1.82 -33.41
N ASP A 303 9.60 0.65 -33.48
CA ASP A 303 8.13 0.55 -33.49
C ASP A 303 7.52 1.11 -32.20
N LYS A 304 8.26 1.04 -31.08
CA LYS A 304 7.93 1.67 -29.77
C LYS A 304 8.30 3.16 -29.70
N GLY A 305 8.94 3.73 -30.72
CA GLY A 305 9.36 5.13 -30.74
C GLY A 305 10.49 5.47 -29.74
N LEU A 306 11.25 4.47 -29.28
CA LEU A 306 12.30 4.63 -28.28
C LEU A 306 13.68 4.92 -28.88
N ILE A 307 13.88 4.61 -30.15
CA ILE A 307 15.10 4.92 -30.92
C ILE A 307 14.71 5.34 -32.33
N GLU A 308 15.54 6.16 -32.94
CA GLU A 308 15.40 6.57 -34.33
C GLU A 308 16.68 6.36 -35.12
N PHE A 309 16.56 6.11 -36.44
CA PHE A 309 17.72 6.05 -37.33
C PHE A 309 17.93 7.40 -37.99
N LYS A 310 19.13 7.94 -37.91
CA LYS A 310 19.52 9.21 -38.54
C LYS A 310 20.65 9.01 -39.53
N GLY A 311 20.54 9.64 -40.67
CA GLY A 311 21.55 9.63 -41.71
C GLY A 311 21.23 8.69 -42.88
N ALA A 312 22.21 8.53 -43.80
CA ALA A 312 22.02 7.67 -44.97
C ALA A 312 22.15 6.18 -44.59
N PRO A 313 21.53 5.24 -45.35
CA PRO A 313 21.50 3.81 -45.02
C PRO A 313 22.87 3.16 -44.79
N LYS A 314 23.95 3.69 -45.37
CA LYS A 314 25.31 3.16 -45.22
C LYS A 314 26.18 3.88 -44.18
N THR A 315 25.82 5.11 -43.80
CA THR A 315 26.64 5.97 -42.93
C THR A 315 25.86 6.53 -41.73
N GLY A 316 24.58 6.20 -41.63
CA GLY A 316 23.73 6.57 -40.49
C GLY A 316 23.80 5.60 -39.32
N GLY A 317 23.25 6.01 -38.19
CA GLY A 317 23.20 5.24 -36.96
C GLY A 317 21.90 5.45 -36.15
N TYR A 318 21.77 4.69 -35.10
CA TYR A 318 20.63 4.73 -34.18
C TYR A 318 20.92 5.68 -33.02
N TYR A 319 19.86 6.41 -32.59
CA TYR A 319 19.89 7.40 -31.52
C TYR A 319 18.75 7.22 -30.57
#